data_1d28c5d305045d2ef53f534ea93c18bf
#
_entry.id   1d28c5d305045d2ef53f534ea93c18bf
#
_cell.length_a   1.000
_cell.length_b   1.000
_cell.length_c   1.000
_cell.angle_alpha   90.00
_cell.angle_beta   90.00
_cell.angle_gamma   90.00
#
_symmetry.space_group_name_H-M   'P 1'
#
loop_
_entity.id
_entity.type
_entity.pdbx_description
1 polymer ?
#
loop_
_entity_poly.entity_id
_entity_poly.type
_entity_poly.pdbx_seq_one_letter_code
_entity_poly.pdbx_strand_id
1 'polypeptide(L)'
;HNLVWGYYLSLCYAWSTDEKVRFESSTGGLLNGLSIYLLESKKVKFILHTAADPKKPMRSLSKISYNKEELVGGESRSRYGPAAPLDKFHEALDLNQPFAFVGKPCDISAIRQLSKADKRVNQLCKYLLTLVCGGFAEFTKAQDFIESFKVKEDELSIFRYRGFGNPGRMYIKTQDGRE
;
A
#
# COMPACT_ATOMS: atom_id res chain seq x y z
N HIS A 1 -0.74 10.95 26.46
CA HIS A 1 -1.02 9.51 26.29
C HIS A 1 -2.53 9.30 26.21
N ASN A 2 -2.98 8.62 25.18
CA ASN A 2 -4.38 8.22 25.01
C ASN A 2 -4.49 6.70 25.18
N LEU A 3 -5.51 6.23 25.92
CA LEU A 3 -5.67 4.81 26.24
C LEU A 3 -5.91 3.94 24.98
N VAL A 4 -6.54 4.49 23.93
CA VAL A 4 -6.83 3.79 22.68
C VAL A 4 -5.70 3.95 21.68
N TRP A 5 -5.17 5.18 21.51
CA TRP A 5 -4.20 5.50 20.44
C TRP A 5 -2.75 5.48 20.89
N GLY A 6 -2.48 5.35 22.19
CA GLY A 6 -1.14 5.42 22.73
C GLY A 6 -0.57 6.86 22.73
N TYR A 7 0.74 6.99 22.44
CA TYR A 7 1.41 8.28 22.33
C TYR A 7 1.31 8.81 20.90
N TYR A 8 0.91 10.07 20.75
CA TYR A 8 0.92 10.79 19.48
C TYR A 8 1.35 12.25 19.71
N LEU A 9 1.93 12.86 18.70
CA LEU A 9 2.35 14.27 18.75
C LEU A 9 1.21 15.20 18.32
N SER A 10 0.48 14.82 17.27
CA SER A 10 -0.66 15.60 16.77
C SER A 10 -1.68 14.67 16.10
N LEU A 11 -2.91 15.17 16.02
CA LEU A 11 -4.01 14.53 15.31
C LEU A 11 -4.63 15.56 14.36
N CYS A 12 -4.85 15.19 13.11
CA CYS A 12 -5.47 16.04 12.10
C CYS A 12 -6.34 15.23 11.14
N TYR A 13 -7.29 15.93 10.50
CA TYR A 13 -7.99 15.41 9.34
C TYR A 13 -7.16 15.72 8.10
N ALA A 14 -6.98 14.74 7.22
CA ALA A 14 -6.21 14.93 6.01
C ALA A 14 -6.71 14.05 4.85
N TRP A 15 -6.56 14.53 3.62
CA TRP A 15 -6.87 13.83 2.39
C TRP A 15 -5.98 14.33 1.24
N SER A 16 -5.93 13.59 0.14
CA SER A 16 -5.23 14.03 -1.07
C SER A 16 -5.98 15.19 -1.72
N THR A 17 -5.27 16.26 -2.10
CA THR A 17 -5.81 17.36 -2.89
C THR A 17 -6.02 17.00 -4.35
N ASP A 18 -5.29 15.99 -4.86
CA ASP A 18 -5.52 15.40 -6.18
C ASP A 18 -6.83 14.58 -6.14
N GLU A 19 -7.84 15.05 -6.87
CA GLU A 19 -9.18 14.46 -6.87
C GLU A 19 -9.19 13.02 -7.41
N LYS A 20 -8.38 12.73 -8.42
CA LYS A 20 -8.26 11.40 -8.99
C LYS A 20 -7.63 10.45 -7.98
N VAL A 21 -6.52 10.85 -7.34
CA VAL A 21 -5.88 10.06 -6.29
C VAL A 21 -6.84 9.84 -5.12
N ARG A 22 -7.59 10.87 -4.72
CA ARG A 22 -8.58 10.80 -3.64
C ARG A 22 -9.72 9.82 -3.96
N PHE A 23 -10.27 9.87 -5.16
CA PHE A 23 -11.37 9.03 -5.60
C PHE A 23 -10.94 7.57 -5.79
N GLU A 24 -9.81 7.35 -6.45
CA GLU A 24 -9.31 6.00 -6.78
C GLU A 24 -8.61 5.29 -5.61
N SER A 25 -8.30 5.99 -4.53
CA SER A 25 -7.65 5.41 -3.35
C SER A 25 -8.63 5.24 -2.20
N SER A 26 -8.31 4.38 -1.26
CA SER A 26 -9.04 4.31 0.01
C SER A 26 -8.61 5.42 0.98
N THR A 27 -9.47 5.71 1.95
CA THR A 27 -9.15 6.63 3.07
C THR A 27 -8.69 8.02 2.59
N GLY A 28 -9.41 8.60 1.62
CA GLY A 28 -9.10 9.93 1.07
C GLY A 28 -7.77 10.04 0.34
N GLY A 29 -7.13 8.92 0.02
CA GLY A 29 -5.87 8.90 -0.75
C GLY A 29 -4.66 9.44 -0.01
N LEU A 30 -4.71 9.58 1.32
CA LEU A 30 -3.66 10.27 2.09
C LEU A 30 -2.28 9.61 1.94
N LEU A 31 -2.18 8.28 2.09
CA LEU A 31 -0.89 7.59 1.96
C LEU A 31 -0.29 7.76 0.55
N ASN A 32 -1.11 7.66 -0.49
CA ASN A 32 -0.67 7.92 -1.87
C ASN A 32 -0.28 9.39 -2.06
N GLY A 33 -1.07 10.33 -1.56
CA GLY A 33 -0.77 11.76 -1.63
C GLY A 33 0.55 12.13 -0.94
N LEU A 34 0.79 11.60 0.27
CA LEU A 34 2.06 11.80 0.98
C LEU A 34 3.23 11.17 0.23
N SER A 35 3.07 9.97 -0.31
CA SER A 35 4.12 9.28 -1.07
C SER A 35 4.47 10.05 -2.35
N ILE A 36 3.46 10.55 -3.10
CA ILE A 36 3.65 11.40 -4.27
C ILE A 36 4.40 12.68 -3.87
N TYR A 37 3.96 13.37 -2.82
CA TYR A 37 4.63 14.57 -2.32
C TYR A 37 6.11 14.33 -1.99
N LEU A 38 6.43 13.21 -1.34
CA LEU A 38 7.82 12.88 -0.99
C LEU A 38 8.70 12.65 -2.24
N LEU A 39 8.14 12.06 -3.30
CA LEU A 39 8.83 11.87 -4.58
C LEU A 39 9.01 13.20 -5.32
N GLU A 40 7.93 13.94 -5.53
CA GLU A 40 7.92 15.20 -6.31
C GLU A 40 8.76 16.29 -5.64
N SER A 41 8.73 16.37 -4.29
CA SER A 41 9.59 17.29 -3.52
C SER A 41 11.05 16.79 -3.38
N LYS A 42 11.41 15.67 -4.00
CA LYS A 42 12.74 15.07 -3.98
C LYS A 42 13.27 14.75 -2.57
N LYS A 43 12.39 14.63 -1.59
CA LYS A 43 12.73 14.23 -0.21
C LYS A 43 13.18 12.79 -0.13
N VAL A 44 12.70 11.97 -1.06
CA VAL A 44 13.13 10.59 -1.27
C VAL A 44 13.30 10.31 -2.77
N LYS A 45 14.01 9.25 -3.10
CA LYS A 45 14.25 8.81 -4.48
C LYS A 45 13.22 7.78 -4.95
N PHE A 46 12.67 7.00 -4.02
CA PHE A 46 11.66 5.99 -4.31
C PHE A 46 10.81 5.68 -3.08
N ILE A 47 9.73 4.99 -3.32
CA ILE A 47 8.82 4.46 -2.29
C ILE A 47 8.84 2.93 -2.37
N LEU A 48 9.11 2.28 -1.25
CA LEU A 48 8.89 0.84 -1.08
C LEU A 48 7.49 0.62 -0.48
N HIS A 49 6.63 -0.07 -1.19
CA HIS A 49 5.23 -0.26 -0.80
C HIS A 49 4.67 -1.61 -1.28
N THR A 50 3.44 -1.92 -0.88
CA THR A 50 2.70 -3.08 -1.37
C THR A 50 1.88 -2.71 -2.60
N ALA A 51 1.96 -3.53 -3.65
CA ALA A 51 1.17 -3.43 -4.86
C ALA A 51 0.46 -4.75 -5.16
N ALA A 52 -0.51 -4.73 -6.09
CA ALA A 52 -1.05 -5.96 -6.66
C ALA A 52 -0.03 -6.61 -7.59
N ASP A 53 -0.04 -7.93 -7.65
CA ASP A 53 0.66 -8.67 -8.70
C ASP A 53 -0.10 -8.44 -10.03
N PRO A 54 0.56 -7.90 -11.07
CA PRO A 54 -0.09 -7.64 -12.35
C PRO A 54 -0.57 -8.90 -13.08
N LYS A 55 0.00 -10.07 -12.76
CA LYS A 55 -0.39 -11.36 -13.34
C LYS A 55 -1.47 -12.05 -12.53
N LYS A 56 -1.58 -11.75 -11.23
CA LYS A 56 -2.52 -12.33 -10.29
C LYS A 56 -3.11 -11.22 -9.40
N PRO A 57 -4.10 -10.46 -9.88
CA PRO A 57 -4.58 -9.24 -9.19
C PRO A 57 -5.06 -9.43 -7.76
N MET A 58 -5.43 -10.65 -7.37
CA MET A 58 -5.76 -10.98 -5.98
C MET A 58 -4.53 -11.06 -5.07
N ARG A 59 -3.35 -11.32 -5.63
CA ARG A 59 -2.09 -11.46 -4.90
C ARG A 59 -1.41 -10.10 -4.71
N SER A 60 -0.56 -10.03 -3.69
CA SER A 60 0.19 -8.81 -3.35
C SER A 60 1.68 -9.08 -3.47
N LEU A 61 2.42 -8.06 -3.89
CA LEU A 61 3.88 -8.06 -3.94
C LEU A 61 4.45 -6.78 -3.35
N SER A 62 5.70 -6.84 -2.93
CA SER A 62 6.49 -5.68 -2.57
C SER A 62 6.99 -5.00 -3.84
N LYS A 63 6.85 -3.67 -3.93
CA LYS A 63 7.20 -2.87 -5.11
C LYS A 63 8.00 -1.64 -4.73
N ILE A 64 9.02 -1.32 -5.53
CA ILE A 64 9.73 -0.06 -5.52
C ILE A 64 9.16 0.81 -6.64
N SER A 65 8.77 2.05 -6.32
CA SER A 65 8.22 3.01 -7.28
C SER A 65 8.97 4.33 -7.20
N TYR A 66 9.38 4.87 -8.36
CA TYR A 66 10.23 6.05 -8.50
C TYR A 66 9.46 7.31 -8.87
N ASN A 67 8.23 7.20 -9.31
CA ASN A 67 7.39 8.30 -9.75
C ASN A 67 5.91 8.05 -9.43
N LYS A 68 5.08 9.08 -9.67
CA LYS A 68 3.64 9.03 -9.43
C LYS A 68 2.96 7.92 -10.24
N GLU A 69 3.32 7.77 -11.49
CA GLU A 69 2.71 6.81 -12.42
C GLU A 69 2.94 5.37 -11.95
N GLU A 70 4.16 5.05 -11.52
CA GLU A 70 4.51 3.74 -10.97
C GLU A 70 3.84 3.46 -9.61
N LEU A 71 3.71 4.51 -8.78
CA LEU A 71 3.13 4.42 -7.44
C LEU A 71 1.62 4.17 -7.50
N VAL A 72 0.91 4.94 -8.31
CA VAL A 72 -0.54 4.89 -8.46
C VAL A 72 -0.98 4.18 -9.74
N GLY A 73 -0.06 3.72 -10.54
CA GLY A 73 -0.31 2.88 -11.70
C GLY A 73 -0.88 1.52 -11.29
N GLY A 74 -1.75 1.00 -12.15
CA GLY A 74 -2.48 -0.23 -11.87
C GLY A 74 -3.76 0.01 -11.08
N GLU A 75 -4.76 -0.78 -11.40
CA GLU A 75 -6.12 -0.57 -10.91
C GLU A 75 -6.45 -1.40 -9.65
N SER A 76 -5.68 -2.46 -9.39
CA SER A 76 -5.87 -3.34 -8.23
C SER A 76 -5.22 -2.78 -6.96
N ARG A 77 -5.76 -1.68 -6.44
CA ARG A 77 -5.30 -0.99 -5.22
C ARG A 77 -6.05 -1.48 -3.97
N SER A 78 -5.70 -0.93 -2.79
CA SER A 78 -6.32 -1.27 -1.50
C SER A 78 -6.17 -2.75 -1.15
N ARG A 79 -4.97 -3.09 -0.69
CA ARG A 79 -4.59 -4.48 -0.41
C ARG A 79 -4.93 -4.86 1.03
N TYR A 80 -5.91 -5.74 1.22
CA TYR A 80 -6.29 -6.30 2.53
C TYR A 80 -5.92 -7.78 2.68
N GLY A 81 -5.45 -8.40 1.60
CA GLY A 81 -5.00 -9.80 1.62
C GLY A 81 -3.57 -9.97 2.16
N PRO A 82 -3.09 -11.20 2.30
CA PRO A 82 -1.73 -11.50 2.71
C PRO A 82 -0.70 -10.77 1.85
N ALA A 83 0.32 -10.21 2.50
CA ALA A 83 1.40 -9.48 1.83
C ALA A 83 2.69 -9.57 2.66
N ALA A 84 3.84 -9.55 1.99
CA ALA A 84 5.17 -9.47 2.56
C ALA A 84 5.85 -8.13 2.18
N PRO A 85 5.44 -6.99 2.79
CA PRO A 85 5.96 -5.67 2.38
C PRO A 85 7.46 -5.51 2.58
N LEU A 86 8.06 -6.30 3.49
CA LEU A 86 9.49 -6.26 3.80
C LEU A 86 10.36 -7.13 2.89
N ASP A 87 9.76 -7.89 1.97
CA ASP A 87 10.47 -8.81 1.08
C ASP A 87 11.61 -8.12 0.30
N LYS A 88 11.37 -6.88 -0.17
CA LYS A 88 12.36 -6.06 -0.87
C LYS A 88 13.09 -5.02 0.00
N PHE A 89 13.02 -5.13 1.33
CA PHE A 89 13.59 -4.09 2.19
C PHE A 89 15.12 -4.03 2.13
N HIS A 90 15.79 -5.19 2.07
CA HIS A 90 17.25 -5.24 1.89
C HIS A 90 17.66 -4.75 0.50
N GLU A 91 16.93 -5.12 -0.56
CA GLU A 91 17.13 -4.57 -1.90
C GLU A 91 17.05 -3.04 -1.89
N ALA A 92 16.06 -2.47 -1.19
CA ALA A 92 15.91 -1.02 -1.05
C ALA A 92 17.08 -0.37 -0.30
N LEU A 93 17.63 -1.01 0.74
CA LEU A 93 18.84 -0.54 1.42
C LEU A 93 20.07 -0.60 0.52
N ASP A 94 20.20 -1.64 -0.31
CA ASP A 94 21.35 -1.85 -1.19
C ASP A 94 21.38 -0.84 -2.35
N LEU A 95 20.25 -0.20 -2.70
CA LEU A 95 20.21 0.93 -3.64
C LEU A 95 20.96 2.17 -3.10
N ASN A 96 21.26 2.22 -1.81
CA ASN A 96 22.00 3.30 -1.15
C ASN A 96 21.46 4.72 -1.46
N GLN A 97 20.13 4.85 -1.51
CA GLN A 97 19.43 6.10 -1.79
C GLN A 97 18.34 6.34 -0.73
N PRO A 98 18.01 7.61 -0.42
CA PRO A 98 16.95 7.91 0.53
C PRO A 98 15.58 7.47 -0.01
N PHE A 99 14.80 6.77 0.81
CA PHE A 99 13.48 6.26 0.45
C PHE A 99 12.47 6.41 1.58
N ALA A 100 11.20 6.21 1.23
CA ALA A 100 10.12 6.03 2.20
C ALA A 100 9.54 4.62 2.08
N PHE A 101 9.11 4.10 3.22
CA PHE A 101 8.43 2.81 3.32
C PHE A 101 6.96 3.02 3.67
N VAL A 102 6.07 2.31 2.98
CA VAL A 102 4.63 2.26 3.27
C VAL A 102 4.25 0.84 3.64
N GLY A 103 3.81 0.62 4.88
CA GLY A 103 3.43 -0.71 5.36
C GLY A 103 2.52 -0.68 6.58
N LYS A 104 2.27 -1.86 7.13
CA LYS A 104 1.45 -2.04 8.34
C LYS A 104 2.24 -1.65 9.60
N PRO A 105 1.59 -1.38 10.74
CA PRO A 105 2.27 -1.08 11.99
C PRO A 105 3.27 -2.15 12.43
N CYS A 106 2.98 -3.43 12.20
CA CYS A 106 3.91 -4.53 12.50
C CYS A 106 5.17 -4.49 11.63
N ASP A 107 5.05 -4.11 10.34
CA ASP A 107 6.20 -3.93 9.44
C ASP A 107 7.08 -2.76 9.93
N ILE A 108 6.46 -1.64 10.31
CA ILE A 108 7.16 -0.48 10.88
C ILE A 108 7.91 -0.87 12.17
N SER A 109 7.26 -1.67 13.02
CA SER A 109 7.89 -2.17 14.25
C SER A 109 9.12 -3.03 13.96
N ALA A 110 9.03 -3.91 12.96
CA ALA A 110 10.16 -4.74 12.51
C ALA A 110 11.32 -3.88 11.97
N ILE A 111 11.02 -2.87 11.13
CA ILE A 111 12.04 -1.92 10.61
C ILE A 111 12.72 -1.18 11.76
N ARG A 112 11.98 -0.73 12.78
CA ARG A 112 12.55 -0.07 13.96
C ARG A 112 13.43 -1.01 14.79
N GLN A 113 13.13 -2.30 14.85
CA GLN A 113 14.04 -3.26 15.49
C GLN A 113 15.30 -3.47 14.63
N LEU A 114 15.14 -3.64 13.31
CA LEU A 114 16.27 -3.79 12.39
C LEU A 114 17.21 -2.58 12.45
N SER A 115 16.69 -1.37 12.63
CA SER A 115 17.51 -0.13 12.71
C SER A 115 18.50 -0.10 13.89
N LYS A 116 18.31 -0.96 14.89
CA LYS A 116 19.27 -1.11 15.99
C LYS A 116 20.49 -1.94 15.58
N ALA A 117 20.33 -2.84 14.62
CA ALA A 117 21.38 -3.72 14.10
C ALA A 117 22.00 -3.18 12.80
N ASP A 118 21.23 -2.57 11.93
CA ASP A 118 21.68 -2.03 10.64
C ASP A 118 21.48 -0.50 10.59
N LYS A 119 22.60 0.22 10.68
CA LYS A 119 22.60 1.71 10.66
C LYS A 119 22.09 2.30 9.34
N ARG A 120 22.14 1.54 8.23
CA ARG A 120 21.64 1.99 6.92
C ARG A 120 20.15 2.29 6.97
N VAL A 121 19.40 1.59 7.82
CA VAL A 121 17.96 1.82 7.99
C VAL A 121 17.68 3.27 8.37
N ASN A 122 18.34 3.79 9.41
CA ASN A 122 18.16 5.18 9.85
C ASN A 122 18.73 6.20 8.83
N GLN A 123 19.76 5.81 8.08
CA GLN A 123 20.39 6.68 7.08
C GLN A 123 19.55 6.81 5.80
N LEU A 124 18.90 5.74 5.36
CA LEU A 124 18.26 5.65 4.04
C LEU A 124 16.74 5.65 4.10
N CYS A 125 16.12 4.94 5.05
CA CYS A 125 14.67 4.93 5.21
C CYS A 125 14.20 6.19 5.97
N LYS A 126 13.96 7.29 5.24
CA LYS A 126 13.70 8.62 5.81
C LYS A 126 12.29 8.77 6.38
N TYR A 127 11.32 8.07 5.83
CA TYR A 127 9.93 8.16 6.24
C TYR A 127 9.31 6.77 6.34
N LEU A 128 8.59 6.56 7.42
CA LEU A 128 7.80 5.36 7.69
C LEU A 128 6.33 5.76 7.71
N LEU A 129 5.61 5.44 6.65
CA LEU A 129 4.19 5.72 6.50
C LEU A 129 3.40 4.46 6.82
N THR A 130 2.37 4.60 7.66
CA THR A 130 1.54 3.46 8.06
C THR A 130 0.08 3.82 8.11
N LEU A 131 -0.75 2.80 8.10
CA LEU A 131 -2.18 2.86 8.32
C LEU A 131 -2.53 2.29 9.71
N VAL A 132 -3.72 2.55 10.21
CA VAL A 132 -4.26 1.81 11.34
C VAL A 132 -4.76 0.46 10.80
N CYS A 133 -4.14 -0.63 11.25
CA CYS A 133 -4.45 -1.97 10.76
C CYS A 133 -5.44 -2.67 11.69
N GLY A 134 -6.58 -3.10 11.15
CA GLY A 134 -7.58 -3.92 11.83
C GLY A 134 -7.47 -5.42 11.54
N GLY A 135 -6.39 -5.86 10.88
CA GLY A 135 -6.21 -7.24 10.42
C GLY A 135 -6.15 -7.35 8.89
N PHE A 136 -6.24 -8.57 8.39
CA PHE A 136 -6.25 -8.86 6.95
C PHE A 136 -7.42 -9.79 6.60
N ALA A 137 -7.85 -9.74 5.35
CA ALA A 137 -8.83 -10.67 4.83
C ALA A 137 -8.15 -12.01 4.47
N GLU A 138 -8.71 -13.11 4.92
CA GLU A 138 -8.27 -14.44 4.49
C GLU A 138 -8.41 -14.57 2.97
N PHE A 139 -7.43 -15.19 2.35
CA PHE A 139 -7.41 -15.37 0.91
C PHE A 139 -8.60 -16.19 0.41
N THR A 140 -8.96 -17.24 1.15
CA THR A 140 -10.13 -18.09 0.83
C THR A 140 -11.43 -17.31 0.78
N LYS A 141 -11.61 -16.33 1.68
CA LYS A 141 -12.81 -15.47 1.66
C LYS A 141 -12.88 -14.56 0.43
N ALA A 142 -11.73 -14.10 -0.04
CA ALA A 142 -11.66 -13.35 -1.29
C ALA A 142 -11.93 -14.26 -2.49
N GLN A 143 -11.51 -15.54 -2.45
CA GLN A 143 -11.86 -16.54 -3.47
C GLN A 143 -13.38 -16.84 -3.45
N ASP A 144 -13.96 -17.16 -2.29
CA ASP A 144 -15.42 -17.38 -2.14
C ASP A 144 -16.21 -16.19 -2.74
N PHE A 145 -15.70 -14.97 -2.54
CA PHE A 145 -16.33 -13.76 -3.07
C PHE A 145 -16.36 -13.76 -4.61
N ILE A 146 -15.27 -13.99 -5.29
CA ILE A 146 -15.23 -13.99 -6.77
C ILE A 146 -16.01 -15.18 -7.34
N GLU A 147 -15.95 -16.35 -6.69
CA GLU A 147 -16.68 -17.55 -7.09
C GLU A 147 -18.20 -17.35 -7.02
N SER A 148 -18.69 -16.52 -6.07
CA SER A 148 -20.12 -16.16 -5.99
C SER A 148 -20.63 -15.45 -7.26
N PHE A 149 -19.73 -14.80 -8.01
CA PHE A 149 -20.01 -14.21 -9.33
C PHE A 149 -19.65 -15.14 -10.49
N LYS A 150 -19.34 -16.41 -10.22
CA LYS A 150 -18.88 -17.39 -11.22
C LYS A 150 -17.65 -16.95 -11.97
N VAL A 151 -16.71 -16.30 -11.27
CA VAL A 151 -15.42 -15.82 -11.79
C VAL A 151 -14.30 -16.58 -11.10
N LYS A 152 -13.27 -16.99 -11.85
CA LYS A 152 -12.05 -17.62 -11.34
C LYS A 152 -10.92 -16.58 -11.21
N GLU A 153 -9.91 -16.87 -10.37
CA GLU A 153 -8.76 -15.98 -10.14
C GLU A 153 -8.00 -15.66 -11.43
N ASP A 154 -7.86 -16.65 -12.32
CA ASP A 154 -7.14 -16.53 -13.60
C ASP A 154 -7.89 -15.72 -14.68
N GLU A 155 -9.19 -15.49 -14.50
CA GLU A 155 -9.99 -14.65 -15.39
C GLU A 155 -9.90 -13.15 -15.03
N LEU A 156 -9.35 -12.81 -13.84
CA LEU A 156 -9.32 -11.43 -13.35
C LEU A 156 -8.26 -10.58 -14.05
N SER A 157 -8.63 -9.37 -14.43
CA SER A 157 -7.72 -8.26 -14.78
C SER A 157 -7.57 -7.28 -13.62
N ILE A 158 -8.64 -7.06 -12.82
CA ILE A 158 -8.64 -6.16 -11.67
C ILE A 158 -9.28 -6.86 -10.47
N PHE A 159 -8.66 -6.70 -9.30
CA PHE A 159 -9.25 -7.03 -8.02
C PHE A 159 -8.94 -5.94 -6.99
N ARG A 160 -9.98 -5.29 -6.47
CA ARG A 160 -9.88 -4.24 -5.44
C ARG A 160 -10.72 -4.60 -4.24
N TYR A 161 -10.12 -4.56 -3.06
CA TYR A 161 -10.88 -4.71 -1.82
C TYR A 161 -11.72 -3.46 -1.51
N ARG A 162 -11.27 -2.28 -1.92
CA ARG A 162 -11.96 -0.99 -1.79
C ARG A 162 -11.52 -0.03 -2.90
N GLY A 163 -12.38 0.90 -3.23
CA GLY A 163 -12.01 1.98 -4.16
C GLY A 163 -13.23 2.70 -4.72
N PHE A 164 -12.95 3.66 -5.59
CA PHE A 164 -13.97 4.46 -6.29
C PHE A 164 -14.92 5.16 -5.33
N GLY A 165 -14.36 6.06 -4.51
CA GLY A 165 -15.08 6.87 -3.54
C GLY A 165 -15.03 6.34 -2.10
N ASN A 166 -15.85 6.92 -1.24
CA ASN A 166 -15.98 6.59 0.17
C ASN A 166 -17.47 6.45 0.52
N PRO A 167 -17.92 5.29 1.03
CA PRO A 167 -17.17 4.11 1.49
C PRO A 167 -16.90 3.09 0.37
N GLY A 168 -15.96 3.20 -0.44
CA GLY A 168 -15.67 2.37 -1.62
C GLY A 168 -16.04 0.88 -1.48
N ARG A 169 -16.55 0.30 -2.56
CA ARG A 169 -16.96 -1.10 -2.63
C ARG A 169 -15.81 -2.00 -3.09
N MET A 170 -15.93 -3.30 -2.88
CA MET A 170 -15.11 -4.26 -3.62
C MET A 170 -15.45 -4.15 -5.11
N TYR A 171 -14.41 -4.30 -5.94
CA TYR A 171 -14.55 -4.22 -7.38
C TYR A 171 -13.70 -5.28 -8.04
N ILE A 172 -14.28 -5.98 -8.99
CA ILE A 172 -13.59 -6.95 -9.85
C ILE A 172 -13.84 -6.59 -11.30
N LYS A 173 -12.86 -6.90 -12.15
CA LYS A 173 -13.00 -6.88 -13.60
C LYS A 173 -12.29 -8.07 -14.19
N THR A 174 -12.92 -8.73 -15.12
CA THR A 174 -12.35 -9.86 -15.85
C THR A 174 -11.60 -9.40 -17.10
N GLN A 175 -10.80 -10.28 -17.68
CA GLN A 175 -10.04 -10.01 -18.90
C GLN A 175 -10.95 -9.79 -20.12
N ASP A 176 -12.13 -10.41 -20.13
CA ASP A 176 -13.17 -10.23 -21.15
C ASP A 176 -14.06 -8.99 -20.92
N GLY A 177 -13.79 -8.20 -19.87
CA GLY A 177 -14.41 -6.91 -19.59
C GLY A 177 -15.68 -6.95 -18.72
N ARG A 178 -16.09 -8.11 -18.18
CA ARG A 178 -17.19 -8.17 -17.18
C ARG A 178 -16.78 -7.45 -15.89
N GLU A 179 -17.73 -6.73 -15.28
CA GLU A 179 -17.55 -5.98 -14.03
C GLU A 179 -18.59 -6.36 -12.98
#